data_66c90433e9d1e06858e8b67bb42c4a28
#
_entry.id   66c90433e9d1e06858e8b67bb42c4a28
#
_cell.length_a   1.000
_cell.length_b   1.000
_cell.length_c   1.000
_cell.angle_alpha   90.00
_cell.angle_beta   90.00
_cell.angle_gamma   90.00
#
_symmetry.space_group_name_H-M   'P 1'
#
loop_
_entity.id
_entity.type
_entity.pdbx_description
1 polymer ?
#
loop_
_entity_poly.entity_id
_entity_poly.type
_entity_poly.pdbx_seq_one_letter_code
_entity_poly.pdbx_strand_id
1 'polypeptide(L)'
;VIASLWYSNRNKFRGIGFALADFIMQLITLILVFLRGYIPDFLSIVVSNFLSLSGTMLILFAFERFFNQKQSFKFNITLIVSYLVVQVWFTYYSPNLAIRNLNISTIFAIICLQILYLIYFRLSKSLRRYTNGIAIVFSLYLLVNLSRIIEFFCYQHDNLNYFKSGPFETYVIFSFVFIFVLLTFSIVVMINRRLLSEIAVQEEKYFKVFNESPHAILLTRKVDGKIFQVNQGFETLSGYSSSEVVGKSTLVLNLWENEAARQQIVFELQQKGKVRNVEKVFRQKDGNLIYASISVDLIKIEEEDFILSTIEDIREQKLLLDELKLNAEELSSINATKDKLFSIIAHDLRGPFANIINLSEILMSQVREKDYAEIDDYANMIQNSTQKVAGLLTNLLEWSRLKTGKISFLPAPHKLADILGDTLDLLGAQAAQKEISITNVVDRNLIVNIDKNMFSTIIRNLVSNAIKFTNKGGNINIKIDYKDQLLSCSIKDDGVGMDQHKLDKLFRIEEKVSTPGTNNEQGTGLGLILCKEFVDLHHGEINATSELGKGTNITFTLLL
;
A
#
# COMPACT_ATOMS: atom_id res chain seq x y z
N VAL A 1 -52.76 -10.82 6.95
CA VAL A 1 -51.68 -10.26 6.13
C VAL A 1 -50.82 -9.30 6.94
N ILE A 2 -51.36 -8.17 7.47
CA ILE A 2 -50.57 -7.15 8.18
C ILE A 2 -49.92 -7.72 9.46
N ALA A 3 -50.61 -8.55 10.24
CA ALA A 3 -50.04 -9.22 11.40
C ALA A 3 -48.88 -10.16 11.05
N SER A 4 -49.00 -10.92 9.96
CA SER A 4 -47.91 -11.76 9.43
C SER A 4 -46.73 -10.93 8.98
N LEU A 5 -46.96 -9.83 8.24
CA LEU A 5 -45.93 -8.89 7.84
C LEU A 5 -45.21 -8.26 9.04
N TRP A 6 -45.95 -7.87 10.08
CA TRP A 6 -45.35 -7.35 11.31
C TRP A 6 -44.47 -8.40 11.99
N TYR A 7 -44.98 -9.63 12.16
CA TYR A 7 -44.22 -10.70 12.81
C TYR A 7 -42.90 -10.99 12.09
N SER A 8 -42.95 -11.11 10.77
CA SER A 8 -41.77 -11.41 9.94
C SER A 8 -40.76 -10.24 9.85
N ASN A 9 -41.23 -8.98 9.97
CA ASN A 9 -40.40 -7.82 9.66
C ASN A 9 -40.20 -6.83 10.82
N ARG A 10 -40.70 -7.13 12.03
CA ARG A 10 -40.67 -6.24 13.23
C ARG A 10 -39.27 -5.81 13.63
N ASN A 11 -38.25 -6.63 13.38
CA ASN A 11 -36.86 -6.36 13.69
C ASN A 11 -36.16 -5.58 12.57
N LYS A 12 -36.68 -5.63 11.33
CA LYS A 12 -36.09 -4.97 10.15
C LYS A 12 -36.60 -3.55 9.95
N PHE A 13 -37.91 -3.35 10.09
CA PHE A 13 -38.53 -2.06 9.80
C PHE A 13 -39.18 -1.45 11.03
N ARG A 14 -38.70 -0.29 11.42
CA ARG A 14 -39.29 0.49 12.51
C ARG A 14 -40.63 1.09 12.05
N GLY A 15 -41.66 1.03 12.89
CA GLY A 15 -42.94 1.65 12.61
C GLY A 15 -44.06 0.68 12.16
N ILE A 16 -43.75 -0.53 11.68
CA ILE A 16 -44.78 -1.51 11.25
C ILE A 16 -45.77 -1.83 12.37
N GLY A 17 -45.34 -1.78 13.65
CA GLY A 17 -46.23 -1.98 14.79
C GLY A 17 -47.33 -0.91 14.88
N PHE A 18 -47.08 0.33 14.50
CA PHE A 18 -48.13 1.36 14.44
C PHE A 18 -49.14 1.11 13.32
N ALA A 19 -48.65 0.60 12.17
CA ALA A 19 -49.55 0.20 11.10
C ALA A 19 -50.48 -0.97 11.54
N LEU A 20 -49.95 -1.98 12.26
CA LEU A 20 -50.76 -3.04 12.82
C LEU A 20 -51.78 -2.50 13.82
N ALA A 21 -51.40 -1.55 14.69
CA ALA A 21 -52.30 -0.92 15.64
C ALA A 21 -53.45 -0.17 14.95
N ASP A 22 -53.16 0.57 13.86
CA ASP A 22 -54.21 1.19 13.02
C ASP A 22 -55.19 0.13 12.52
N PHE A 23 -54.73 -0.96 11.92
CA PHE A 23 -55.60 -2.00 11.39
C PHE A 23 -56.52 -2.60 12.48
N ILE A 24 -56.02 -2.81 13.69
CA ILE A 24 -56.80 -3.26 14.82
C ILE A 24 -57.86 -2.21 15.21
N MET A 25 -57.46 -0.93 15.29
CA MET A 25 -58.38 0.17 15.63
C MET A 25 -59.46 0.34 14.56
N GLN A 26 -59.11 0.28 13.27
CA GLN A 26 -60.10 0.37 12.18
C GLN A 26 -61.08 -0.81 12.21
N LEU A 27 -60.63 -2.03 12.50
CA LEU A 27 -61.50 -3.18 12.67
C LEU A 27 -62.50 -3.00 13.83
N ILE A 28 -62.02 -2.54 14.99
CA ILE A 28 -62.85 -2.24 16.13
C ILE A 28 -63.86 -1.14 15.77
N THR A 29 -63.41 -0.11 15.08
CA THR A 29 -64.26 0.98 14.60
C THR A 29 -65.42 0.45 13.75
N LEU A 30 -65.09 -0.40 12.77
CA LEU A 30 -66.08 -1.01 11.87
C LEU A 30 -67.14 -1.80 12.67
N ILE A 31 -66.72 -2.58 13.64
CA ILE A 31 -67.63 -3.34 14.53
C ILE A 31 -68.55 -2.40 15.33
N LEU A 32 -67.98 -1.33 15.95
CA LEU A 32 -68.76 -0.36 16.74
C LEU A 32 -69.74 0.40 15.88
N VAL A 33 -69.39 0.79 14.65
CA VAL A 33 -70.28 1.46 13.70
C VAL A 33 -71.40 0.52 13.25
N PHE A 34 -71.11 -0.78 13.01
CA PHE A 34 -72.11 -1.76 12.63
C PHE A 34 -73.13 -2.06 13.73
N LEU A 35 -72.66 -2.02 14.99
CA LEU A 35 -73.53 -2.21 16.17
C LEU A 35 -74.30 -0.90 16.58
N ARG A 36 -74.20 0.20 15.82
CA ARG A 36 -74.91 1.45 16.12
C ARG A 36 -76.42 1.20 16.17
N GLY A 37 -77.10 1.69 17.24
CA GLY A 37 -78.49 1.47 17.53
C GLY A 37 -78.74 0.25 18.49
N TYR A 38 -77.75 -0.62 18.66
CA TYR A 38 -77.82 -1.71 19.66
C TYR A 38 -76.92 -1.43 20.87
N ILE A 39 -75.94 -0.54 20.76
CA ILE A 39 -75.02 -0.12 21.81
C ILE A 39 -75.15 1.37 22.08
N PRO A 40 -74.70 1.88 23.26
CA PRO A 40 -74.75 3.30 23.58
C PRO A 40 -74.07 4.17 22.51
N ASP A 41 -74.66 5.36 22.26
CA ASP A 41 -74.14 6.35 21.31
C ASP A 41 -72.70 6.77 21.62
N PHE A 42 -72.29 6.77 22.87
CA PHE A 42 -70.91 7.00 23.26
C PHE A 42 -69.95 6.06 22.58
N LEU A 43 -70.22 4.76 22.58
CA LEU A 43 -69.37 3.76 21.94
C LEU A 43 -69.47 3.79 20.43
N SER A 44 -70.67 3.86 19.88
CA SER A 44 -70.90 3.79 18.44
C SER A 44 -70.61 5.09 17.67
N ILE A 45 -70.53 6.22 18.34
CA ILE A 45 -70.30 7.53 17.72
C ILE A 45 -68.93 8.11 18.17
N VAL A 46 -68.75 8.34 19.49
CA VAL A 46 -67.57 9.03 19.99
C VAL A 46 -66.35 8.13 19.95
N VAL A 47 -66.44 6.94 20.53
CA VAL A 47 -65.32 6.00 20.61
C VAL A 47 -64.96 5.46 19.22
N SER A 48 -65.91 5.07 18.39
CA SER A 48 -65.65 4.57 17.03
C SER A 48 -64.92 5.59 16.18
N ASN A 49 -65.38 6.83 16.14
CA ASN A 49 -64.74 7.90 15.35
C ASN A 49 -63.34 8.28 15.91
N PHE A 50 -63.20 8.30 17.26
CA PHE A 50 -61.90 8.48 17.90
C PHE A 50 -60.89 7.40 17.52
N LEU A 51 -61.29 6.14 17.54
CA LEU A 51 -60.43 5.00 17.14
C LEU A 51 -60.03 5.10 15.67
N SER A 52 -60.99 5.40 14.79
CA SER A 52 -60.68 5.59 13.36
C SER A 52 -59.68 6.68 13.09
N LEU A 53 -59.88 7.85 13.73
CA LEU A 53 -58.98 9.00 13.59
C LEU A 53 -57.58 8.72 14.17
N SER A 54 -57.53 8.14 15.38
CA SER A 54 -56.30 7.78 16.07
C SER A 54 -55.53 6.71 15.29
N GLY A 55 -56.21 5.74 14.68
CA GLY A 55 -55.62 4.73 13.81
C GLY A 55 -54.94 5.38 12.61
N THR A 56 -55.66 6.21 11.86
CA THR A 56 -55.08 6.89 10.68
C THR A 56 -53.88 7.79 11.05
N MET A 57 -53.89 8.37 12.26
CA MET A 57 -52.73 9.09 12.76
C MET A 57 -51.56 8.17 13.08
N LEU A 58 -51.81 6.97 13.58
CA LEU A 58 -50.75 5.97 13.78
C LEU A 58 -50.12 5.53 12.46
N ILE A 59 -50.84 5.53 11.33
CA ILE A 59 -50.26 5.32 10.01
C ILE A 59 -49.29 6.42 9.65
N LEU A 60 -49.60 7.70 9.92
CA LEU A 60 -48.65 8.79 9.72
C LEU A 60 -47.36 8.55 10.53
N PHE A 61 -47.48 8.18 11.82
CA PHE A 61 -46.33 7.89 12.67
C PHE A 61 -45.58 6.64 12.21
N ALA A 62 -46.29 5.63 11.67
CA ALA A 62 -45.69 4.46 11.06
C ALA A 62 -44.78 4.85 9.90
N PHE A 63 -45.25 5.69 8.99
CA PHE A 63 -44.46 6.16 7.85
C PHE A 63 -43.31 7.07 8.26
N GLU A 64 -43.53 8.01 9.20
CA GLU A 64 -42.45 8.84 9.74
C GLU A 64 -41.33 7.98 10.33
N ARG A 65 -41.64 6.94 11.11
CA ARG A 65 -40.65 6.01 11.66
C ARG A 65 -40.02 5.09 10.61
N PHE A 66 -40.82 4.58 9.69
CA PHE A 66 -40.37 3.68 8.63
C PHE A 66 -39.33 4.36 7.71
N PHE A 67 -39.52 5.65 7.46
CA PHE A 67 -38.61 6.45 6.63
C PHE A 67 -37.62 7.30 7.44
N ASN A 68 -37.53 7.06 8.76
CA ASN A 68 -36.62 7.76 9.68
C ASN A 68 -36.78 9.29 9.62
N GLN A 69 -38.04 9.77 9.57
CA GLN A 69 -38.40 11.17 9.55
C GLN A 69 -38.77 11.68 10.95
N LYS A 70 -38.68 13.02 11.15
CA LYS A 70 -39.06 13.66 12.43
C LYS A 70 -40.57 13.55 12.65
N GLN A 71 -40.93 13.07 13.83
CA GLN A 71 -42.34 12.86 14.19
C GLN A 71 -43.05 14.18 14.52
N SER A 72 -44.29 14.32 14.01
CA SER A 72 -45.19 15.44 14.23
C SER A 72 -46.13 15.27 15.45
N PHE A 73 -45.61 14.61 16.52
CA PHE A 73 -46.43 14.10 17.62
C PHE A 73 -47.23 15.17 18.36
N LYS A 74 -46.62 16.30 18.75
CA LYS A 74 -47.29 17.36 19.54
C LYS A 74 -48.48 17.97 18.80
N PHE A 75 -48.30 18.33 17.53
CA PHE A 75 -49.36 18.90 16.70
C PHE A 75 -50.54 17.96 16.55
N ASN A 76 -50.27 16.69 16.29
CA ASN A 76 -51.33 15.70 16.07
C ASN A 76 -52.09 15.32 17.33
N ILE A 77 -51.47 15.33 18.52
CA ILE A 77 -52.19 15.17 19.78
C ILE A 77 -53.16 16.32 20.01
N THR A 78 -52.70 17.58 19.80
CA THR A 78 -53.56 18.74 19.93
C THR A 78 -54.74 18.67 18.96
N LEU A 79 -54.53 18.17 17.75
CA LEU A 79 -55.55 17.99 16.75
C LEU A 79 -56.63 16.97 17.20
N ILE A 80 -56.24 15.83 17.80
CA ILE A 80 -57.19 14.83 18.36
C ILE A 80 -57.96 15.42 19.54
N VAL A 81 -57.31 16.13 20.44
CA VAL A 81 -58.01 16.72 21.61
C VAL A 81 -59.05 17.73 21.14
N SER A 82 -58.72 18.62 20.20
CA SER A 82 -59.68 19.58 19.64
C SER A 82 -60.86 18.87 18.96
N TYR A 83 -60.56 17.81 18.19
CA TYR A 83 -61.59 16.96 17.59
C TYR A 83 -62.57 16.41 18.63
N LEU A 84 -62.05 15.81 19.72
CA LEU A 84 -62.89 15.20 20.76
C LEU A 84 -63.81 16.21 21.44
N VAL A 85 -63.33 17.39 21.75
CA VAL A 85 -64.14 18.46 22.37
C VAL A 85 -65.35 18.81 21.49
N VAL A 86 -65.10 19.06 20.20
CA VAL A 86 -66.18 19.35 19.23
C VAL A 86 -67.13 18.15 19.05
N GLN A 87 -66.57 16.95 18.94
CA GLN A 87 -67.36 15.73 18.73
C GLN A 87 -68.33 15.45 19.90
N VAL A 88 -67.87 15.56 21.16
CA VAL A 88 -68.67 15.36 22.37
C VAL A 88 -69.75 16.45 22.48
N TRP A 89 -69.37 17.69 22.24
CA TRP A 89 -70.31 18.83 22.30
C TRP A 89 -71.49 18.60 21.35
N PHE A 90 -71.23 18.34 20.07
CA PHE A 90 -72.27 18.15 19.04
C PHE A 90 -72.88 16.73 19.04
N THR A 91 -72.53 15.87 19.99
CA THR A 91 -73.20 14.61 20.24
C THR A 91 -74.21 14.73 21.35
N TYR A 92 -73.89 15.47 22.47
CA TYR A 92 -74.71 15.46 23.69
C TYR A 92 -75.37 16.80 24.03
N TYR A 93 -74.66 17.94 23.79
CA TYR A 93 -75.16 19.25 24.21
C TYR A 93 -75.96 19.98 23.12
N SER A 94 -75.53 19.87 21.88
CA SER A 94 -76.22 20.47 20.73
C SER A 94 -76.19 19.46 19.56
N PRO A 95 -76.99 18.39 19.59
CA PRO A 95 -76.91 17.29 18.62
C PRO A 95 -77.02 17.83 17.17
N ASN A 96 -75.95 17.68 16.41
CA ASN A 96 -75.91 18.10 15.00
C ASN A 96 -75.02 17.14 14.19
N LEU A 97 -75.64 16.30 13.35
CA LEU A 97 -74.92 15.30 12.55
C LEU A 97 -74.01 15.92 11.51
N ALA A 98 -74.46 17.00 10.86
CA ALA A 98 -73.72 17.68 9.81
C ALA A 98 -72.40 18.25 10.34
N ILE A 99 -72.42 18.92 11.51
CA ILE A 99 -71.20 19.48 12.14
C ILE A 99 -70.26 18.38 12.60
N ARG A 100 -70.78 17.24 13.13
CA ARG A 100 -69.93 16.07 13.48
C ARG A 100 -69.23 15.49 12.26
N ASN A 101 -69.94 15.35 11.13
CA ASN A 101 -69.38 14.88 9.87
C ASN A 101 -68.35 15.86 9.29
N LEU A 102 -68.60 17.15 9.36
CA LEU A 102 -67.63 18.19 8.98
C LEU A 102 -66.37 18.12 9.83
N ASN A 103 -66.52 18.02 11.17
CA ASN A 103 -65.38 17.95 12.09
C ASN A 103 -64.47 16.76 11.77
N ILE A 104 -65.03 15.55 11.67
CA ILE A 104 -64.22 14.34 11.39
C ILE A 104 -63.55 14.44 10.01
N SER A 105 -64.27 14.86 8.96
CA SER A 105 -63.73 14.97 7.60
C SER A 105 -62.61 16.02 7.49
N THR A 106 -62.72 17.10 8.22
CA THR A 106 -61.68 18.14 8.27
C THR A 106 -60.37 17.60 8.85
N ILE A 107 -60.47 16.85 9.97
CA ILE A 107 -59.28 16.27 10.59
C ILE A 107 -58.65 15.16 9.73
N PHE A 108 -59.44 14.28 9.12
CA PHE A 108 -58.94 13.32 8.16
C PHE A 108 -58.25 13.97 6.97
N ALA A 109 -58.81 15.07 6.41
CA ALA A 109 -58.18 15.80 5.33
C ALA A 109 -56.81 16.35 5.74
N ILE A 110 -56.71 16.90 6.96
CA ILE A 110 -55.41 17.39 7.49
C ILE A 110 -54.40 16.27 7.61
N ILE A 111 -54.77 15.07 8.13
CA ILE A 111 -53.88 13.93 8.25
C ILE A 111 -53.46 13.42 6.84
N CYS A 112 -54.38 13.36 5.88
CA CYS A 112 -54.07 13.00 4.50
C CYS A 112 -53.05 13.94 3.87
N LEU A 113 -53.26 15.27 4.07
CA LEU A 113 -52.31 16.28 3.59
C LEU A 113 -50.93 16.14 4.24
N GLN A 114 -50.85 15.82 5.54
CA GLN A 114 -49.57 15.56 6.19
C GLN A 114 -48.87 14.35 5.60
N ILE A 115 -49.56 13.25 5.32
CA ILE A 115 -48.99 12.03 4.70
C ILE A 115 -48.52 12.32 3.27
N LEU A 116 -49.32 13.03 2.47
CA LEU A 116 -48.95 13.46 1.12
C LEU A 116 -47.74 14.41 1.15
N TYR A 117 -47.72 15.36 2.09
CA TYR A 117 -46.55 16.24 2.30
C TYR A 117 -45.30 15.46 2.68
N LEU A 118 -45.41 14.46 3.57
CA LEU A 118 -44.32 13.56 3.91
C LEU A 118 -43.76 12.87 2.65
N ILE A 119 -44.65 12.30 1.82
CA ILE A 119 -44.25 11.55 0.63
C ILE A 119 -43.61 12.47 -0.43
N TYR A 120 -44.24 13.58 -0.75
CA TYR A 120 -43.83 14.42 -1.88
C TYR A 120 -42.70 15.43 -1.55
N PHE A 121 -42.59 15.89 -0.31
CA PHE A 121 -41.66 16.95 0.04
C PHE A 121 -40.54 16.51 1.00
N ARG A 122 -40.78 15.51 1.86
CA ARG A 122 -39.77 15.05 2.84
C ARG A 122 -39.00 13.80 2.41
N LEU A 123 -39.53 12.96 1.54
CA LEU A 123 -38.85 11.77 1.06
C LEU A 123 -37.97 12.06 -0.18
N SER A 124 -36.81 11.37 -0.25
CA SER A 124 -35.95 11.39 -1.43
C SER A 124 -36.64 10.75 -2.65
N LYS A 125 -36.18 11.09 -3.86
CA LYS A 125 -36.74 10.52 -5.10
C LYS A 125 -36.71 8.98 -5.12
N SER A 126 -35.67 8.37 -4.58
CA SER A 126 -35.54 6.91 -4.50
C SER A 126 -36.63 6.28 -3.61
N LEU A 127 -36.92 6.88 -2.46
CA LEU A 127 -37.95 6.37 -1.54
C LEU A 127 -39.37 6.61 -2.03
N ARG A 128 -39.64 7.73 -2.75
CA ARG A 128 -40.95 8.00 -3.35
C ARG A 128 -41.42 6.89 -4.28
N ARG A 129 -40.51 6.26 -5.00
CA ARG A 129 -40.83 5.15 -5.92
C ARG A 129 -41.57 4.01 -5.23
N TYR A 130 -41.29 3.77 -3.95
CA TYR A 130 -41.96 2.72 -3.16
C TYR A 130 -43.31 3.17 -2.61
N THR A 131 -43.55 4.46 -2.44
CA THR A 131 -44.72 5.06 -1.77
C THR A 131 -45.79 5.55 -2.72
N ASN A 132 -45.61 5.46 -4.03
CA ASN A 132 -46.59 5.95 -5.02
C ASN A 132 -48.00 5.37 -4.81
N GLY A 133 -48.11 4.06 -4.53
CA GLY A 133 -49.41 3.43 -4.23
C GLY A 133 -50.08 4.04 -3.00
N ILE A 134 -49.31 4.31 -1.95
CA ILE A 134 -49.80 4.95 -0.73
C ILE A 134 -50.25 6.39 -1.01
N ALA A 135 -49.49 7.15 -1.80
CA ALA A 135 -49.86 8.50 -2.19
C ALA A 135 -51.18 8.55 -2.94
N ILE A 136 -51.42 7.60 -3.88
CA ILE A 136 -52.69 7.47 -4.59
C ILE A 136 -53.83 7.20 -3.62
N VAL A 137 -53.64 6.27 -2.68
CA VAL A 137 -54.67 5.92 -1.69
C VAL A 137 -55.03 7.10 -0.80
N PHE A 138 -54.06 7.85 -0.27
CA PHE A 138 -54.33 9.03 0.55
C PHE A 138 -54.85 10.22 -0.27
N SER A 139 -54.55 10.32 -1.54
CA SER A 139 -55.19 11.28 -2.45
C SER A 139 -56.66 10.96 -2.64
N LEU A 140 -57.05 9.69 -2.82
CA LEU A 140 -58.45 9.27 -2.88
C LEU A 140 -59.17 9.51 -1.54
N TYR A 141 -58.47 9.20 -0.43
CA TYR A 141 -59.01 9.43 0.91
C TYR A 141 -59.26 10.94 1.15
N LEU A 142 -58.36 11.80 0.71
CA LEU A 142 -58.50 13.25 0.75
C LEU A 142 -59.72 13.72 -0.07
N LEU A 143 -59.91 13.20 -1.28
CA LEU A 143 -61.02 13.53 -2.17
C LEU A 143 -62.39 13.19 -1.53
N VAL A 144 -62.49 12.00 -0.89
CA VAL A 144 -63.74 11.61 -0.20
C VAL A 144 -64.02 12.54 0.96
N ASN A 145 -63.03 12.96 1.76
CA ASN A 145 -63.23 13.87 2.86
C ASN A 145 -63.55 15.28 2.39
N LEU A 146 -62.94 15.78 1.29
CA LEU A 146 -63.28 17.06 0.69
C LEU A 146 -64.69 17.08 0.12
N SER A 147 -65.16 15.99 -0.50
CA SER A 147 -66.54 15.89 -0.99
C SER A 147 -67.57 16.00 0.15
N ARG A 148 -67.30 15.44 1.33
CA ARG A 148 -68.13 15.62 2.54
C ARG A 148 -68.10 17.06 3.08
N ILE A 149 -66.95 17.70 3.03
CA ILE A 149 -66.85 19.11 3.45
C ILE A 149 -67.63 19.99 2.48
N ILE A 150 -67.56 19.77 1.16
CA ILE A 150 -68.31 20.51 0.15
C ILE A 150 -69.82 20.27 0.30
N GLU A 151 -70.23 19.01 0.54
CA GLU A 151 -71.64 18.65 0.76
C GLU A 151 -72.24 19.43 1.92
N PHE A 152 -71.50 19.59 3.05
CA PHE A 152 -71.92 20.40 4.19
C PHE A 152 -72.28 21.84 3.82
N PHE A 153 -71.53 22.47 2.95
CA PHE A 153 -71.77 23.87 2.53
C PHE A 153 -72.82 24.03 1.43
N CYS A 154 -73.08 22.96 0.64
CA CYS A 154 -74.00 23.04 -0.50
C CYS A 154 -75.44 22.62 -0.17
N TYR A 155 -75.66 21.82 0.87
CA TYR A 155 -76.96 21.28 1.19
C TYR A 155 -77.40 21.66 2.62
N GLN A 156 -78.73 21.93 2.79
CA GLN A 156 -79.35 22.13 4.10
C GLN A 156 -79.60 20.76 4.76
N HIS A 157 -79.06 20.56 5.98
CA HIS A 157 -79.15 19.31 6.72
C HIS A 157 -80.23 19.37 7.80
N ASP A 158 -81.40 18.82 7.50
CA ASP A 158 -82.51 18.73 8.47
C ASP A 158 -82.56 17.39 9.22
N ASN A 159 -81.68 16.42 8.95
CA ASN A 159 -81.75 15.06 9.49
C ASN A 159 -80.76 14.80 10.65
N LEU A 160 -81.30 14.44 11.81
CA LEU A 160 -80.58 14.06 13.02
C LEU A 160 -80.11 12.57 13.02
N ASN A 161 -80.61 11.74 12.10
CA ASN A 161 -80.41 10.31 12.12
C ASN A 161 -79.45 9.85 11.04
N TYR A 162 -78.31 9.27 11.43
CA TYR A 162 -77.23 8.81 10.56
C TYR A 162 -77.66 7.81 9.45
N PHE A 163 -78.53 6.85 9.80
CA PHE A 163 -79.05 5.86 8.85
C PHE A 163 -80.16 6.39 7.91
N LYS A 164 -80.66 7.56 8.15
CA LYS A 164 -81.64 8.26 7.31
C LYS A 164 -80.99 9.41 6.50
N SER A 165 -79.65 9.57 6.56
CA SER A 165 -78.90 10.68 5.95
C SER A 165 -78.76 10.60 4.43
N GLY A 166 -79.36 9.60 3.77
CA GLY A 166 -79.45 9.50 2.33
C GLY A 166 -78.31 8.70 1.65
N PRO A 167 -78.36 8.56 0.30
CA PRO A 167 -77.41 7.75 -0.49
C PRO A 167 -75.96 8.21 -0.37
N PHE A 168 -75.73 9.50 -0.19
CA PHE A 168 -74.39 10.09 -0.15
C PHE A 168 -73.50 9.51 1.00
N GLU A 169 -74.03 9.45 2.20
CA GLU A 169 -73.30 8.89 3.35
C GLU A 169 -73.02 7.38 3.16
N THR A 170 -73.94 6.68 2.48
CA THR A 170 -73.71 5.26 2.10
C THR A 170 -72.51 5.14 1.17
N TYR A 171 -72.42 5.93 0.13
CA TYR A 171 -71.26 5.96 -0.77
C TYR A 171 -69.94 6.32 -0.03
N VAL A 172 -69.98 7.23 0.91
CA VAL A 172 -68.81 7.60 1.73
C VAL A 172 -68.32 6.43 2.55
N ILE A 173 -69.21 5.66 3.20
CA ILE A 173 -68.85 4.49 4.00
C ILE A 173 -68.22 3.42 3.12
N PHE A 174 -68.86 3.06 1.98
CA PHE A 174 -68.29 2.09 1.05
C PHE A 174 -66.93 2.55 0.49
N SER A 175 -66.76 3.86 0.21
CA SER A 175 -65.49 4.42 -0.24
C SER A 175 -64.40 4.22 0.81
N PHE A 176 -64.69 4.47 2.09
CA PHE A 176 -63.71 4.27 3.17
C PHE A 176 -63.31 2.80 3.34
N VAL A 177 -64.25 1.85 3.25
CA VAL A 177 -63.95 0.40 3.30
C VAL A 177 -63.06 0.02 2.11
N PHE A 178 -63.41 0.48 0.92
CA PHE A 178 -62.62 0.20 -0.30
C PHE A 178 -61.21 0.79 -0.20
N ILE A 179 -61.07 2.04 0.22
CA ILE A 179 -59.77 2.73 0.40
C ILE A 179 -58.93 2.02 1.46
N PHE A 180 -59.53 1.52 2.52
CA PHE A 180 -58.84 0.74 3.55
C PHE A 180 -58.26 -0.57 3.01
N VAL A 181 -58.96 -1.26 2.12
CA VAL A 181 -58.44 -2.46 1.41
C VAL A 181 -57.28 -2.06 0.49
N LEU A 182 -57.42 -0.98 -0.26
CA LEU A 182 -56.32 -0.44 -1.12
C LEU A 182 -55.10 -0.04 -0.31
N LEU A 183 -55.30 0.55 0.88
CA LEU A 183 -54.21 0.91 1.79
C LEU A 183 -53.43 -0.34 2.24
N THR A 184 -54.16 -1.38 2.65
CA THR A 184 -53.56 -2.67 3.03
C THR A 184 -52.66 -3.20 1.92
N PHE A 185 -53.21 -3.28 0.70
CA PHE A 185 -52.46 -3.75 -0.46
C PHE A 185 -51.25 -2.90 -0.75
N SER A 186 -51.40 -1.55 -0.71
CA SER A 186 -50.32 -0.61 -0.98
C SER A 186 -49.15 -0.72 0.03
N ILE A 187 -49.46 -0.95 1.31
CA ILE A 187 -48.44 -1.17 2.36
C ILE A 187 -47.70 -2.49 2.10
N VAL A 188 -48.40 -3.57 1.76
CA VAL A 188 -47.78 -4.86 1.40
C VAL A 188 -46.81 -4.69 0.21
N VAL A 189 -47.29 -4.03 -0.86
CA VAL A 189 -46.46 -3.79 -2.06
C VAL A 189 -45.26 -2.92 -1.74
N MET A 190 -45.42 -1.88 -0.91
CA MET A 190 -44.31 -1.01 -0.48
C MET A 190 -43.22 -1.81 0.25
N ILE A 191 -43.59 -2.63 1.23
CA ILE A 191 -42.66 -3.44 2.01
C ILE A 191 -41.93 -4.45 1.12
N ASN A 192 -42.65 -5.17 0.26
CA ASN A 192 -42.07 -6.16 -0.63
C ASN A 192 -41.10 -5.52 -1.64
N ARG A 193 -41.46 -4.39 -2.24
CA ARG A 193 -40.54 -3.66 -3.15
C ARG A 193 -39.26 -3.23 -2.44
N ARG A 194 -39.36 -2.77 -1.19
CA ARG A 194 -38.18 -2.39 -0.42
C ARG A 194 -37.31 -3.59 -0.09
N LEU A 195 -37.88 -4.71 0.32
CA LEU A 195 -37.14 -5.95 0.57
C LEU A 195 -36.41 -6.45 -0.67
N LEU A 196 -37.08 -6.49 -1.81
CA LEU A 196 -36.48 -6.88 -3.09
C LEU A 196 -35.31 -5.95 -3.47
N SER A 197 -35.49 -4.64 -3.26
CA SER A 197 -34.40 -3.69 -3.53
C SER A 197 -33.20 -3.86 -2.58
N GLU A 198 -33.42 -4.18 -1.31
CA GLU A 198 -32.35 -4.46 -0.36
C GLU A 198 -31.59 -5.74 -0.75
N ILE A 199 -32.30 -6.80 -1.19
CA ILE A 199 -31.70 -8.04 -1.69
C ILE A 199 -30.86 -7.75 -2.93
N ALA A 200 -31.39 -7.02 -3.91
CA ALA A 200 -30.67 -6.68 -5.13
C ALA A 200 -29.37 -5.88 -4.87
N VAL A 201 -29.42 -4.95 -3.91
CA VAL A 201 -28.20 -4.19 -3.50
C VAL A 201 -27.17 -5.12 -2.82
N GLN A 202 -27.62 -6.08 -2.00
CA GLN A 202 -26.72 -7.04 -1.37
C GLN A 202 -26.10 -8.00 -2.40
N GLU A 203 -26.89 -8.47 -3.36
CA GLU A 203 -26.40 -9.30 -4.47
C GLU A 203 -25.39 -8.55 -5.33
N GLU A 204 -25.66 -7.30 -5.70
CA GLU A 204 -24.72 -6.46 -6.46
C GLU A 204 -23.41 -6.26 -5.68
N LYS A 205 -23.51 -5.98 -4.39
CA LYS A 205 -22.33 -5.81 -3.53
C LYS A 205 -21.51 -7.10 -3.44
N TYR A 206 -22.17 -8.24 -3.23
CA TYR A 206 -21.51 -9.54 -3.22
C TYR A 206 -20.83 -9.81 -4.56
N PHE A 207 -21.55 -9.61 -5.66
CA PHE A 207 -21.03 -9.82 -7.03
C PHE A 207 -19.78 -9.00 -7.29
N LYS A 208 -19.78 -7.71 -6.94
CA LYS A 208 -18.62 -6.83 -7.09
C LYS A 208 -17.45 -7.29 -6.25
N VAL A 209 -17.65 -7.54 -4.95
CA VAL A 209 -16.56 -7.98 -4.05
C VAL A 209 -15.96 -9.30 -4.51
N PHE A 210 -16.79 -10.23 -4.96
CA PHE A 210 -16.35 -11.54 -5.43
C PHE A 210 -15.60 -11.45 -6.76
N ASN A 211 -16.17 -10.77 -7.76
CA ASN A 211 -15.60 -10.74 -9.12
C ASN A 211 -14.45 -9.75 -9.28
N GLU A 212 -14.49 -8.58 -8.62
CA GLU A 212 -13.43 -7.57 -8.70
C GLU A 212 -12.23 -7.87 -7.78
N SER A 213 -12.28 -8.96 -6.99
CA SER A 213 -11.12 -9.40 -6.21
C SER A 213 -9.96 -9.73 -7.15
N PRO A 214 -8.75 -9.16 -6.89
CA PRO A 214 -7.55 -9.46 -7.68
C PRO A 214 -7.08 -10.91 -7.51
N HIS A 215 -7.42 -11.55 -6.37
CA HIS A 215 -7.08 -12.95 -6.12
C HIS A 215 -8.09 -13.86 -6.80
N ALA A 216 -7.61 -14.99 -7.30
CA ALA A 216 -8.47 -16.04 -7.83
C ALA A 216 -9.27 -16.67 -6.68
N ILE A 217 -10.59 -16.64 -6.78
CA ILE A 217 -11.50 -17.26 -5.81
C ILE A 217 -12.26 -18.38 -6.50
N LEU A 218 -12.27 -19.53 -5.84
CA LEU A 218 -12.82 -20.77 -6.35
C LEU A 218 -13.69 -21.40 -5.26
N LEU A 219 -14.95 -21.67 -5.57
CA LEU A 219 -15.88 -22.39 -4.70
C LEU A 219 -16.11 -23.79 -5.27
N THR A 220 -15.72 -24.81 -4.53
CA THR A 220 -15.91 -26.22 -4.92
C THR A 220 -16.80 -26.95 -3.93
N ARG A 221 -17.64 -27.86 -4.45
CA ARG A 221 -18.44 -28.72 -3.60
C ARG A 221 -17.55 -29.78 -2.93
N LYS A 222 -17.67 -29.96 -1.62
CA LYS A 222 -16.82 -30.90 -0.87
C LYS A 222 -17.03 -32.35 -1.27
N VAL A 223 -18.26 -32.76 -1.56
CA VAL A 223 -18.65 -34.16 -1.79
C VAL A 223 -18.02 -34.72 -3.07
N ASP A 224 -18.03 -33.98 -4.18
CA ASP A 224 -17.59 -34.46 -5.49
C ASP A 224 -16.41 -33.65 -6.05
N GLY A 225 -15.95 -32.60 -5.35
CA GLY A 225 -14.85 -31.73 -5.75
C GLY A 225 -15.13 -30.90 -7.01
N LYS A 226 -16.38 -30.79 -7.43
CA LYS A 226 -16.76 -29.99 -8.60
C LYS A 226 -16.79 -28.52 -8.29
N ILE A 227 -16.33 -27.75 -9.22
CA ILE A 227 -16.34 -26.28 -9.18
C ILE A 227 -17.79 -25.81 -9.29
N PHE A 228 -18.24 -25.08 -8.28
CA PHE A 228 -19.55 -24.48 -8.22
C PHE A 228 -19.52 -23.05 -8.79
N GLN A 229 -18.52 -22.26 -8.43
CA GLN A 229 -18.36 -20.88 -8.86
C GLN A 229 -16.90 -20.46 -8.87
N VAL A 230 -16.52 -19.58 -9.77
CA VAL A 230 -15.23 -18.90 -9.84
C VAL A 230 -15.43 -17.42 -10.07
N ASN A 231 -14.45 -16.60 -9.66
CA ASN A 231 -14.45 -15.16 -9.93
C ASN A 231 -13.59 -14.81 -11.15
N GLN A 232 -13.61 -13.53 -11.54
CA GLN A 232 -12.80 -13.03 -12.67
C GLN A 232 -11.29 -13.16 -12.41
N GLY A 233 -10.84 -13.03 -11.13
CA GLY A 233 -9.45 -13.28 -10.75
C GLY A 233 -9.00 -14.70 -11.07
N PHE A 234 -9.86 -15.70 -10.88
CA PHE A 234 -9.57 -17.08 -11.30
C PHE A 234 -9.46 -17.22 -12.82
N GLU A 235 -10.34 -16.58 -13.58
CA GLU A 235 -10.26 -16.61 -15.05
C GLU A 235 -8.94 -16.00 -15.55
N THR A 236 -8.56 -14.87 -14.97
CA THR A 236 -7.30 -14.18 -15.30
C THR A 236 -6.08 -15.01 -14.91
N LEU A 237 -6.08 -15.60 -13.71
CA LEU A 237 -4.95 -16.39 -13.21
C LEU A 237 -4.80 -17.71 -13.96
N SER A 238 -5.91 -18.43 -14.19
CA SER A 238 -5.88 -19.79 -14.73
C SER A 238 -5.93 -19.85 -16.27
N GLY A 239 -6.46 -18.79 -16.91
CA GLY A 239 -6.72 -18.76 -18.35
C GLY A 239 -7.98 -19.53 -18.78
N TYR A 240 -8.73 -20.11 -17.83
CA TYR A 240 -10.01 -20.77 -18.12
C TYR A 240 -11.17 -19.81 -17.88
N SER A 241 -12.18 -19.84 -18.73
CA SER A 241 -13.43 -19.13 -18.47
C SER A 241 -14.31 -19.88 -17.46
N SER A 242 -15.17 -19.16 -16.75
CA SER A 242 -16.14 -19.74 -15.80
C SER A 242 -17.00 -20.83 -16.43
N SER A 243 -17.47 -20.60 -17.67
CA SER A 243 -18.28 -21.57 -18.42
C SER A 243 -17.56 -22.88 -18.75
N GLU A 244 -16.22 -22.85 -18.84
CA GLU A 244 -15.43 -24.05 -19.12
C GLU A 244 -15.18 -24.89 -17.87
N VAL A 245 -15.20 -24.30 -16.68
CA VAL A 245 -14.77 -24.96 -15.43
C VAL A 245 -15.92 -25.33 -14.49
N VAL A 246 -17.00 -24.59 -14.49
CA VAL A 246 -18.16 -24.89 -13.63
C VAL A 246 -18.71 -26.30 -13.90
N GLY A 247 -18.92 -27.07 -12.85
CA GLY A 247 -19.35 -28.46 -12.91
C GLY A 247 -18.24 -29.49 -13.14
N LYS A 248 -16.99 -29.06 -13.45
CA LYS A 248 -15.82 -29.93 -13.56
C LYS A 248 -15.02 -29.96 -12.26
N SER A 249 -14.23 -31.01 -12.06
CA SER A 249 -13.31 -31.12 -10.92
C SER A 249 -11.96 -30.43 -11.24
N THR A 250 -11.33 -29.85 -10.24
CA THR A 250 -9.96 -29.29 -10.35
C THR A 250 -8.91 -30.32 -10.80
N LEU A 251 -9.16 -31.60 -10.59
CA LEU A 251 -8.31 -32.68 -11.09
C LEU A 251 -8.43 -32.86 -12.60
N VAL A 252 -9.66 -32.83 -13.13
CA VAL A 252 -9.92 -32.96 -14.58
C VAL A 252 -9.31 -31.80 -15.35
N LEU A 253 -9.26 -30.61 -14.75
CA LEU A 253 -8.67 -29.41 -15.34
C LEU A 253 -7.14 -29.38 -15.19
N ASN A 254 -6.53 -30.33 -14.46
CA ASN A 254 -5.10 -30.43 -14.23
C ASN A 254 -4.47 -29.13 -13.68
N LEU A 255 -5.20 -28.45 -12.79
CA LEU A 255 -4.78 -27.16 -12.21
C LEU A 255 -3.62 -27.28 -11.23
N TRP A 256 -3.34 -28.49 -10.73
CA TRP A 256 -2.28 -28.75 -9.75
C TRP A 256 -1.02 -29.23 -10.45
N GLU A 257 0.14 -28.94 -9.91
CA GLU A 257 1.41 -29.47 -10.39
C GLU A 257 1.38 -31.01 -10.44
N ASN A 258 0.88 -31.60 -9.34
CA ASN A 258 0.69 -33.03 -9.20
C ASN A 258 -0.46 -33.34 -8.23
N GLU A 259 -0.95 -34.56 -8.25
CA GLU A 259 -2.07 -34.98 -7.41
C GLU A 259 -1.71 -35.00 -5.91
N ALA A 260 -0.46 -35.30 -5.55
CA ALA A 260 0.00 -35.32 -4.16
C ALA A 260 -0.07 -33.94 -3.50
N ALA A 261 0.22 -32.87 -4.25
CA ALA A 261 0.11 -31.49 -3.76
C ALA A 261 -1.34 -31.13 -3.36
N ARG A 262 -2.32 -31.58 -4.16
CA ARG A 262 -3.74 -31.40 -3.83
C ARG A 262 -4.15 -32.25 -2.62
N GLN A 263 -3.75 -33.54 -2.57
CA GLN A 263 -4.10 -34.45 -1.47
C GLN A 263 -3.58 -33.91 -0.14
N GLN A 264 -2.40 -33.32 -0.11
CA GLN A 264 -1.85 -32.69 1.09
C GLN A 264 -2.76 -31.57 1.61
N ILE A 265 -3.21 -30.66 0.73
CA ILE A 265 -4.12 -29.57 1.14
C ILE A 265 -5.47 -30.09 1.62
N VAL A 266 -6.03 -31.09 0.93
CA VAL A 266 -7.30 -31.73 1.35
C VAL A 266 -7.15 -32.41 2.70
N PHE A 267 -6.05 -33.09 2.96
CA PHE A 267 -5.75 -33.72 4.24
C PHE A 267 -5.63 -32.68 5.36
N GLU A 268 -4.86 -31.62 5.16
CA GLU A 268 -4.76 -30.54 6.15
C GLU A 268 -6.10 -29.85 6.41
N LEU A 269 -6.91 -29.62 5.36
CA LEU A 269 -8.23 -29.05 5.48
C LEU A 269 -9.17 -29.93 6.33
N GLN A 270 -9.11 -31.25 6.17
CA GLN A 270 -9.90 -32.20 6.96
C GLN A 270 -9.48 -32.19 8.44
N GLN A 271 -8.19 -32.05 8.72
CA GLN A 271 -7.66 -32.02 10.09
C GLN A 271 -7.94 -30.70 10.82
N LYS A 272 -7.73 -29.56 10.13
CA LYS A 272 -7.72 -28.23 10.74
C LYS A 272 -8.94 -27.37 10.41
N GLY A 273 -9.79 -27.81 9.46
CA GLY A 273 -10.92 -27.02 8.94
C GLY A 273 -10.54 -25.81 8.07
N LYS A 274 -9.25 -25.48 8.01
CA LYS A 274 -8.69 -24.36 7.22
C LYS A 274 -7.22 -24.59 6.90
N VAL A 275 -6.78 -24.06 5.76
CA VAL A 275 -5.38 -23.99 5.33
C VAL A 275 -5.06 -22.53 4.97
N ARG A 276 -3.87 -22.04 5.31
CA ARG A 276 -3.50 -20.63 5.06
C ARG A 276 -2.12 -20.53 4.41
N ASN A 277 -2.05 -19.71 3.35
CA ASN A 277 -0.83 -19.25 2.71
C ASN A 277 0.18 -20.37 2.39
N VAL A 278 -0.33 -21.48 1.89
CA VAL A 278 0.55 -22.60 1.48
C VAL A 278 1.01 -22.34 0.05
N GLU A 279 2.30 -22.19 -0.12
CA GLU A 279 2.90 -22.02 -1.44
C GLU A 279 2.87 -23.34 -2.23
N LYS A 280 2.30 -23.29 -3.41
CA LYS A 280 2.23 -24.41 -4.35
C LYS A 280 2.41 -23.91 -5.79
N VAL A 281 2.72 -24.85 -6.65
CA VAL A 281 2.75 -24.59 -8.09
C VAL A 281 1.37 -24.87 -8.68
N PHE A 282 0.86 -23.90 -9.41
CA PHE A 282 -0.44 -23.93 -10.07
C PHE A 282 -0.23 -23.98 -11.59
N ARG A 283 -1.01 -24.79 -12.31
CA ARG A 283 -0.91 -24.94 -13.76
C ARG A 283 -2.01 -24.15 -14.45
N GLN A 284 -1.62 -23.31 -15.39
CA GLN A 284 -2.54 -22.55 -16.24
C GLN A 284 -3.02 -23.41 -17.44
N LYS A 285 -4.06 -22.93 -18.13
CA LYS A 285 -4.66 -23.60 -19.30
C LYS A 285 -3.66 -23.83 -20.45
N ASP A 286 -2.73 -22.92 -20.65
CA ASP A 286 -1.66 -23.01 -21.65
C ASP A 286 -0.50 -23.93 -21.25
N GLY A 287 -0.57 -24.52 -20.06
CA GLY A 287 0.44 -25.41 -19.49
C GLY A 287 1.52 -24.71 -18.68
N ASN A 288 1.56 -23.39 -18.63
CA ASN A 288 2.51 -22.63 -17.83
C ASN A 288 2.33 -22.91 -16.33
N LEU A 289 3.44 -22.99 -15.61
CA LEU A 289 3.46 -23.18 -14.16
C LEU A 289 3.71 -21.84 -13.48
N ILE A 290 2.89 -21.55 -12.48
CA ILE A 290 3.01 -20.33 -11.66
C ILE A 290 3.14 -20.69 -10.19
N TYR A 291 3.94 -19.92 -9.47
CA TYR A 291 3.99 -20.01 -8.00
C TYR A 291 2.80 -19.26 -7.42
N ALA A 292 1.99 -19.95 -6.63
CA ALA A 292 0.81 -19.38 -6.00
C ALA A 292 0.78 -19.68 -4.51
N SER A 293 0.28 -18.71 -3.73
CA SER A 293 -0.10 -18.89 -2.33
C SER A 293 -1.57 -19.28 -2.27
N ILE A 294 -1.88 -20.43 -1.66
CA ILE A 294 -3.22 -21.00 -1.61
C ILE A 294 -3.73 -20.96 -0.17
N SER A 295 -4.91 -20.38 0.03
CA SER A 295 -5.66 -20.45 1.28
C SER A 295 -7.00 -21.13 1.04
N VAL A 296 -7.40 -22.03 1.93
CA VAL A 296 -8.61 -22.87 1.78
C VAL A 296 -9.39 -22.89 3.07
N ASP A 297 -10.70 -22.67 2.96
CA ASP A 297 -11.67 -22.73 4.07
C ASP A 297 -12.79 -23.72 3.76
N LEU A 298 -13.23 -24.43 4.79
CA LEU A 298 -14.49 -25.18 4.73
C LEU A 298 -15.63 -24.24 5.14
N ILE A 299 -16.59 -24.03 4.26
CA ILE A 299 -17.77 -23.21 4.51
C ILE A 299 -19.05 -24.01 4.30
N LYS A 300 -20.11 -23.65 5.02
CA LYS A 300 -21.43 -24.24 4.85
C LYS A 300 -22.37 -23.22 4.21
N ILE A 301 -22.95 -23.58 3.07
CA ILE A 301 -23.97 -22.78 2.39
C ILE A 301 -25.25 -23.60 2.40
N GLU A 302 -26.33 -23.06 3.00
CA GLU A 302 -27.55 -23.79 3.31
C GLU A 302 -27.24 -25.05 4.12
N GLU A 303 -27.38 -26.25 3.57
CA GLU A 303 -27.07 -27.51 4.23
C GLU A 303 -25.90 -28.27 3.59
N GLU A 304 -25.28 -27.70 2.55
CA GLU A 304 -24.15 -28.31 1.81
C GLU A 304 -22.79 -27.73 2.24
N ASP A 305 -21.78 -28.60 2.31
CA ASP A 305 -20.39 -28.23 2.59
C ASP A 305 -19.68 -27.86 1.28
N PHE A 306 -19.05 -26.69 1.29
CA PHE A 306 -18.22 -26.17 0.21
C PHE A 306 -16.81 -25.90 0.69
N ILE A 307 -15.87 -25.91 -0.25
CA ILE A 307 -14.48 -25.52 -0.07
C ILE A 307 -14.29 -24.20 -0.79
N LEU A 308 -14.00 -23.15 -0.05
CA LEU A 308 -13.62 -21.85 -0.58
C LEU A 308 -12.10 -21.79 -0.68
N SER A 309 -11.57 -21.67 -1.89
CA SER A 309 -10.14 -21.54 -2.15
C SER A 309 -9.83 -20.13 -2.66
N THR A 310 -8.82 -19.50 -2.08
CA THR A 310 -8.25 -18.24 -2.57
C THR A 310 -6.83 -18.52 -3.03
N ILE A 311 -6.50 -18.11 -4.25
CA ILE A 311 -5.21 -18.35 -4.89
C ILE A 311 -4.62 -16.98 -5.30
N GLU A 312 -3.43 -16.71 -4.84
CA GLU A 312 -2.69 -15.48 -5.08
C GLU A 312 -1.41 -15.80 -5.89
N ASP A 313 -1.17 -15.09 -6.99
CA ASP A 313 0.08 -15.18 -7.73
C ASP A 313 1.19 -14.47 -6.96
N ILE A 314 2.21 -15.21 -6.56
CA ILE A 314 3.33 -14.69 -5.77
C ILE A 314 4.63 -14.57 -6.58
N ARG A 315 4.57 -14.66 -7.94
CA ARG A 315 5.77 -14.59 -8.79
C ARG A 315 6.49 -13.25 -8.65
N GLU A 316 5.77 -12.16 -8.74
CA GLU A 316 6.33 -10.81 -8.58
C GLU A 316 6.92 -10.62 -7.19
N GLN A 317 6.21 -11.07 -6.15
CA GLN A 317 6.68 -11.00 -4.77
C GLN A 317 7.98 -11.79 -4.56
N LYS A 318 8.11 -12.97 -5.16
CA LYS A 318 9.35 -13.78 -5.11
C LYS A 318 10.50 -13.10 -5.82
N LEU A 319 10.27 -12.56 -7.03
CA LEU A 319 11.30 -11.82 -7.78
C LEU A 319 11.82 -10.62 -6.98
N LEU A 320 10.93 -9.82 -6.41
CA LEU A 320 11.30 -8.68 -5.56
C LEU A 320 12.06 -9.10 -4.30
N LEU A 321 11.66 -10.22 -3.69
CA LEU A 321 12.36 -10.75 -2.52
C LEU A 321 13.78 -11.20 -2.84
N ASP A 322 13.97 -11.85 -3.98
CA ASP A 322 15.30 -12.32 -4.42
C ASP A 322 16.19 -11.13 -4.80
N GLU A 323 15.65 -10.11 -5.46
CA GLU A 323 16.36 -8.85 -5.74
C GLU A 323 16.79 -8.15 -4.44
N LEU A 324 15.90 -8.07 -3.45
CA LEU A 324 16.23 -7.48 -2.14
C LEU A 324 17.34 -8.25 -1.42
N LYS A 325 17.37 -9.58 -1.51
CA LYS A 325 18.45 -10.39 -0.94
C LYS A 325 19.78 -10.09 -1.60
N LEU A 326 19.82 -10.06 -2.94
CA LEU A 326 21.04 -9.73 -3.68
C LEU A 326 21.57 -8.34 -3.32
N ASN A 327 20.70 -7.34 -3.27
CA ASN A 327 21.08 -5.98 -2.89
C ASN A 327 21.59 -5.89 -1.43
N ALA A 328 20.99 -6.67 -0.52
CA ALA A 328 21.42 -6.72 0.88
C ALA A 328 22.81 -7.37 1.01
N GLU A 329 23.09 -8.43 0.26
CA GLU A 329 24.41 -9.09 0.23
C GLU A 329 25.48 -8.16 -0.35
N GLU A 330 25.17 -7.46 -1.43
CA GLU A 330 26.08 -6.46 -2.03
C GLU A 330 26.39 -5.32 -1.05
N LEU A 331 25.36 -4.72 -0.43
CA LEU A 331 25.54 -3.69 0.58
C LEU A 331 26.37 -4.16 1.77
N SER A 332 26.18 -5.40 2.22
CA SER A 332 26.95 -5.99 3.32
C SER A 332 28.43 -6.11 2.94
N SER A 333 28.72 -6.57 1.72
CA SER A 333 30.09 -6.69 1.19
C SER A 333 30.79 -5.33 1.10
N ILE A 334 30.10 -4.32 0.54
CA ILE A 334 30.61 -2.94 0.44
C ILE A 334 30.92 -2.39 1.83
N ASN A 335 30.01 -2.60 2.80
CA ASN A 335 30.19 -2.08 4.16
C ASN A 335 31.36 -2.78 4.88
N ALA A 336 31.53 -4.08 4.72
CA ALA A 336 32.67 -4.83 5.27
C ALA A 336 34.01 -4.32 4.69
N THR A 337 34.07 -4.06 3.39
CA THR A 337 35.24 -3.49 2.74
C THR A 337 35.57 -2.09 3.27
N LYS A 338 34.55 -1.26 3.44
CA LYS A 338 34.68 0.09 4.01
C LYS A 338 35.23 0.06 5.44
N ASP A 339 34.68 -0.80 6.31
CA ASP A 339 35.10 -0.90 7.72
C ASP A 339 36.54 -1.41 7.85
N LYS A 340 36.94 -2.37 7.02
CA LYS A 340 38.31 -2.86 6.94
C LYS A 340 39.27 -1.75 6.54
N LEU A 341 38.90 -0.94 5.56
CA LEU A 341 39.71 0.20 5.11
C LEU A 341 39.91 1.23 6.24
N PHE A 342 38.83 1.61 6.95
CA PHE A 342 38.94 2.52 8.09
C PHE A 342 39.88 1.98 9.17
N SER A 343 39.85 0.66 9.41
CA SER A 343 40.76 0.03 10.37
C SER A 343 42.22 0.15 9.94
N ILE A 344 42.53 -0.06 8.65
CA ILE A 344 43.88 0.07 8.10
C ILE A 344 44.38 1.51 8.22
N ILE A 345 43.53 2.47 7.85
CA ILE A 345 43.86 3.90 7.94
C ILE A 345 44.18 4.32 9.38
N ALA A 346 43.30 3.94 10.33
CA ALA A 346 43.49 4.27 11.73
C ALA A 346 44.80 3.70 12.30
N HIS A 347 45.14 2.46 11.90
CA HIS A 347 46.41 1.84 12.29
C HIS A 347 47.61 2.61 11.73
N ASP A 348 47.60 2.95 10.41
CA ASP A 348 48.74 3.55 9.72
C ASP A 348 48.93 5.02 10.08
N LEU A 349 47.90 5.71 10.56
CA LEU A 349 48.03 7.06 11.11
C LEU A 349 48.56 7.04 12.56
N ARG A 350 48.18 6.05 13.37
CA ARG A 350 48.56 5.99 14.81
C ARG A 350 50.08 5.94 14.98
N GLY A 351 50.80 5.16 14.18
CA GLY A 351 52.25 4.99 14.29
C GLY A 351 53.04 6.31 14.14
N PRO A 352 52.90 6.99 12.98
CA PRO A 352 53.60 8.28 12.77
C PRO A 352 53.21 9.36 13.77
N PHE A 353 51.91 9.45 14.19
CA PHE A 353 51.51 10.43 15.21
C PHE A 353 52.14 10.15 16.55
N ALA A 354 52.20 8.89 17.00
CA ALA A 354 52.85 8.50 18.22
C ALA A 354 54.35 8.87 18.18
N ASN A 355 55.02 8.67 17.02
CA ASN A 355 56.40 9.05 16.87
C ASN A 355 56.60 10.59 16.95
N ILE A 356 55.74 11.38 16.31
CA ILE A 356 55.79 12.84 16.41
C ILE A 356 55.64 13.30 17.85
N ILE A 357 54.68 12.75 18.60
CA ILE A 357 54.45 13.11 19.98
C ILE A 357 55.67 12.75 20.83
N ASN A 358 56.16 11.52 20.76
CA ASN A 358 57.33 11.07 21.54
C ASN A 358 58.58 11.87 21.26
N LEU A 359 58.87 12.11 19.96
CA LEU A 359 60.06 12.90 19.54
C LEU A 359 59.92 14.37 19.99
N SER A 360 58.71 14.93 19.98
CA SER A 360 58.47 16.28 20.47
C SER A 360 58.68 16.38 21.99
N GLU A 361 58.28 15.34 22.78
CA GLU A 361 58.52 15.29 24.20
C GLU A 361 60.02 15.20 24.51
N ILE A 362 60.79 14.35 23.78
CA ILE A 362 62.25 14.23 23.92
C ILE A 362 62.91 15.55 23.59
N LEU A 363 62.54 16.18 22.49
CA LEU A 363 63.07 17.49 22.08
C LEU A 363 62.84 18.57 23.15
N MET A 364 61.64 18.60 23.72
CA MET A 364 61.32 19.53 24.81
C MET A 364 62.15 19.27 26.08
N SER A 365 62.43 18.01 26.41
CA SER A 365 63.28 17.64 27.55
C SER A 365 64.72 18.09 27.34
N GLN A 366 65.29 17.81 26.16
CA GLN A 366 66.66 18.22 25.84
C GLN A 366 66.85 19.76 25.81
N VAL A 367 65.86 20.48 25.28
CA VAL A 367 65.87 21.96 25.32
C VAL A 367 65.86 22.47 26.76
N ARG A 368 65.10 21.84 27.69
CA ARG A 368 65.07 22.21 29.12
C ARG A 368 66.40 21.90 29.83
N GLU A 369 67.02 20.78 29.48
CA GLU A 369 68.29 20.35 30.02
C GLU A 369 69.51 21.07 29.37
N LYS A 370 69.27 21.93 28.37
CA LYS A 370 70.26 22.63 27.59
C LYS A 370 71.24 21.72 26.85
N ASP A 371 70.80 20.50 26.54
CA ASP A 371 71.50 19.56 25.67
C ASP A 371 71.06 19.76 24.23
N TYR A 372 71.88 20.33 23.41
CA TYR A 372 71.57 20.69 22.05
C TYR A 372 72.16 19.74 20.98
N ALA A 373 72.84 18.68 21.42
CA ALA A 373 73.66 17.85 20.51
C ALA A 373 72.84 17.13 19.46
N GLU A 374 71.61 16.71 19.77
CA GLU A 374 70.77 15.91 18.87
C GLU A 374 69.46 16.61 18.45
N ILE A 375 69.31 17.91 18.73
CA ILE A 375 68.08 18.67 18.42
C ILE A 375 67.71 18.63 16.95
N ASP A 376 68.71 18.81 16.06
CA ASP A 376 68.53 18.80 14.64
C ASP A 376 68.04 17.42 14.14
N ASP A 377 68.55 16.34 14.72
CA ASP A 377 68.14 14.99 14.36
C ASP A 377 66.68 14.70 14.76
N TYR A 378 66.28 15.08 15.99
CA TYR A 378 64.89 14.94 16.42
C TYR A 378 63.93 15.83 15.62
N ALA A 379 64.32 17.06 15.29
CA ALA A 379 63.54 17.96 14.47
C ALA A 379 63.34 17.38 13.03
N ASN A 380 64.39 16.84 12.46
CA ASN A 380 64.35 16.17 11.16
C ASN A 380 63.44 14.90 11.21
N MET A 381 63.51 14.12 12.26
CA MET A 381 62.66 12.94 12.44
C MET A 381 61.18 13.30 12.59
N ILE A 382 60.86 14.41 13.31
CA ILE A 382 59.50 14.95 13.41
C ILE A 382 59.01 15.42 12.03
N GLN A 383 59.83 16.18 11.30
CA GLN A 383 59.52 16.67 9.96
C GLN A 383 59.22 15.51 9.00
N ASN A 384 60.05 14.47 8.99
CA ASN A 384 59.87 13.27 8.18
C ASN A 384 58.57 12.51 8.51
N SER A 385 58.27 12.40 9.81
CA SER A 385 57.02 11.76 10.26
C SER A 385 55.80 12.55 9.85
N THR A 386 55.86 13.89 9.95
CA THR A 386 54.79 14.81 9.52
C THR A 386 54.53 14.73 7.99
N GLN A 387 55.61 14.66 7.21
CA GLN A 387 55.48 14.49 5.74
C GLN A 387 54.83 13.15 5.37
N LYS A 388 55.17 12.07 6.11
CA LYS A 388 54.52 10.77 5.93
C LYS A 388 53.00 10.82 6.21
N VAL A 389 52.58 11.48 7.31
CA VAL A 389 51.15 11.67 7.64
C VAL A 389 50.44 12.49 6.55
N ALA A 390 51.06 13.58 6.08
CA ALA A 390 50.50 14.41 5.01
C ALA A 390 50.29 13.61 3.71
N GLY A 391 51.27 12.79 3.32
CA GLY A 391 51.18 11.90 2.17
C GLY A 391 50.06 10.86 2.31
N LEU A 392 49.92 10.24 3.50
CA LEU A 392 48.81 9.31 3.81
C LEU A 392 47.44 9.98 3.67
N LEU A 393 47.28 11.18 4.23
CA LEU A 393 46.05 11.95 4.18
C LEU A 393 45.68 12.32 2.73
N THR A 394 46.67 12.75 1.94
CA THR A 394 46.45 13.06 0.52
C THR A 394 45.99 11.86 -0.26
N ASN A 395 46.64 10.71 -0.12
CA ASN A 395 46.25 9.48 -0.80
C ASN A 395 44.83 9.00 -0.38
N LEU A 396 44.47 9.16 0.89
CA LEU A 396 43.15 8.84 1.41
C LEU A 396 42.05 9.75 0.83
N LEU A 397 42.30 11.05 0.78
CA LEU A 397 41.38 12.02 0.21
C LEU A 397 41.17 11.79 -1.28
N GLU A 398 42.23 11.50 -2.04
CA GLU A 398 42.13 11.15 -3.45
C GLU A 398 41.32 9.86 -3.64
N TRP A 399 41.61 8.83 -2.87
CA TRP A 399 40.85 7.60 -2.92
C TRP A 399 39.35 7.79 -2.54
N SER A 400 39.05 8.56 -1.49
CA SER A 400 37.67 8.85 -1.08
C SER A 400 36.90 9.62 -2.15
N ARG A 401 37.57 10.58 -2.83
CA ARG A 401 36.96 11.31 -3.95
C ARG A 401 36.71 10.43 -5.16
N LEU A 402 37.56 9.45 -5.41
CA LEU A 402 37.38 8.43 -6.44
C LEU A 402 36.10 7.61 -6.17
N LYS A 403 36.01 7.02 -5.00
CA LYS A 403 34.86 6.13 -4.64
C LYS A 403 33.51 6.87 -4.55
N THR A 404 33.55 8.19 -4.30
CA THR A 404 32.32 9.01 -4.27
C THR A 404 31.98 9.64 -5.64
N GLY A 405 32.73 9.29 -6.70
CA GLY A 405 32.55 9.88 -8.05
C GLY A 405 32.81 11.38 -8.14
N LYS A 406 33.51 11.95 -7.13
CA LYS A 406 33.83 13.38 -7.06
C LYS A 406 35.17 13.77 -7.69
N ILE A 407 35.91 12.80 -8.23
CA ILE A 407 37.11 13.10 -9.05
C ILE A 407 36.63 13.30 -10.48
N SER A 408 36.97 14.47 -11.02
CA SER A 408 36.77 14.76 -12.42
C SER A 408 37.95 14.18 -13.20
N PHE A 409 37.70 13.23 -14.09
CA PHE A 409 38.68 12.77 -15.06
C PHE A 409 38.74 13.81 -16.20
N LEU A 410 39.87 14.53 -16.28
CA LEU A 410 40.04 15.68 -17.17
C LEU A 410 41.23 15.45 -18.12
N PRO A 411 41.10 14.55 -19.10
CA PRO A 411 42.18 14.35 -20.09
C PRO A 411 42.36 15.59 -20.97
N ALA A 412 43.59 15.99 -21.16
CA ALA A 412 43.99 17.07 -22.03
C ALA A 412 45.27 16.71 -22.77
N PRO A 413 45.56 17.34 -23.93
CA PRO A 413 46.80 17.10 -24.68
C PRO A 413 48.02 17.60 -23.90
N HIS A 414 48.92 16.69 -23.55
CA HIS A 414 50.15 17.00 -22.85
C HIS A 414 51.37 16.33 -23.51
N LYS A 415 52.53 16.99 -23.48
CA LYS A 415 53.81 16.33 -23.80
C LYS A 415 54.20 15.42 -22.66
N LEU A 416 54.29 14.13 -22.95
CA LEU A 416 54.53 13.12 -21.93
C LEU A 416 55.92 13.22 -21.31
N ALA A 417 56.94 13.61 -22.12
CA ALA A 417 58.30 13.83 -21.64
C ALA A 417 58.39 14.95 -20.57
N ASP A 418 57.58 16.01 -20.70
CA ASP A 418 57.55 17.11 -19.72
C ASP A 418 56.97 16.65 -18.40
N ILE A 419 55.83 15.91 -18.43
CA ILE A 419 55.20 15.34 -17.20
C ILE A 419 56.15 14.37 -16.51
N LEU A 420 56.78 13.50 -17.27
CA LEU A 420 57.75 12.53 -16.74
C LEU A 420 58.95 13.26 -16.13
N GLY A 421 59.51 14.27 -16.83
CA GLY A 421 60.62 15.08 -16.34
C GLY A 421 60.30 15.77 -15.00
N ASP A 422 59.21 16.54 -14.96
CA ASP A 422 58.71 17.20 -13.71
C ASP A 422 58.59 16.20 -12.55
N THR A 423 58.11 14.99 -12.82
CA THR A 423 57.89 13.97 -11.80
C THR A 423 59.19 13.33 -11.34
N LEU A 424 60.13 13.07 -12.24
CA LEU A 424 61.45 12.50 -11.91
C LEU A 424 62.36 13.50 -11.18
N ASP A 425 62.30 14.79 -11.52
CA ASP A 425 63.03 15.83 -10.79
C ASP A 425 62.65 15.89 -9.32
N LEU A 426 61.37 15.72 -8.98
CA LEU A 426 60.89 15.62 -7.59
C LEU A 426 61.48 14.42 -6.82
N LEU A 427 61.79 13.34 -7.51
CA LEU A 427 62.33 12.10 -6.92
C LEU A 427 63.86 12.02 -7.01
N GLY A 428 64.48 12.93 -7.73
CA GLY A 428 65.92 12.94 -8.00
C GLY A 428 66.80 12.99 -6.76
N ALA A 429 66.42 13.78 -5.75
CA ALA A 429 67.12 13.85 -4.48
C ALA A 429 67.12 12.50 -3.73
N GLN A 430 65.99 11.78 -3.73
CA GLN A 430 65.86 10.47 -3.08
C GLN A 430 66.69 9.41 -3.82
N ALA A 431 66.70 9.43 -5.14
CA ALA A 431 67.51 8.52 -5.95
C ALA A 431 69.00 8.79 -5.75
N ALA A 432 69.41 10.05 -5.74
CA ALA A 432 70.82 10.47 -5.53
C ALA A 432 71.33 10.06 -4.12
N GLN A 433 70.50 10.16 -3.07
CA GLN A 433 70.86 9.72 -1.74
C GLN A 433 71.20 8.23 -1.65
N LYS A 434 70.57 7.41 -2.50
CA LYS A 434 70.83 5.95 -2.64
C LYS A 434 71.81 5.63 -3.78
N GLU A 435 72.36 6.61 -4.47
CA GLU A 435 73.23 6.46 -5.64
C GLU A 435 72.56 5.62 -6.75
N ILE A 436 71.23 5.70 -6.88
CA ILE A 436 70.42 4.96 -7.84
C ILE A 436 70.42 5.72 -9.19
N SER A 437 70.73 5.01 -10.28
CA SER A 437 70.62 5.56 -11.63
C SER A 437 69.21 5.35 -12.21
N ILE A 438 68.55 6.42 -12.60
CA ILE A 438 67.25 6.36 -13.29
C ILE A 438 67.44 6.66 -14.76
N THR A 439 67.09 5.71 -15.60
CA THR A 439 67.13 5.88 -17.06
C THR A 439 65.70 5.88 -17.60
N ASN A 440 65.39 6.76 -18.56
CA ASN A 440 64.07 6.78 -19.20
C ASN A 440 64.22 6.74 -20.74
N VAL A 441 63.30 6.02 -21.36
CA VAL A 441 63.13 5.95 -22.80
C VAL A 441 61.72 6.35 -23.15
N VAL A 442 61.58 7.62 -23.58
CA VAL A 442 60.32 8.21 -24.02
C VAL A 442 60.56 9.07 -25.26
N ASP A 443 59.62 9.03 -26.20
CA ASP A 443 59.65 9.95 -27.33
C ASP A 443 59.39 11.39 -26.83
N ARG A 444 60.38 12.27 -27.02
CA ARG A 444 60.34 13.67 -26.56
C ARG A 444 59.22 14.50 -27.20
N ASN A 445 58.70 14.09 -28.35
CA ASN A 445 57.64 14.78 -29.06
C ASN A 445 56.27 14.14 -28.91
N LEU A 446 56.15 13.07 -28.12
CA LEU A 446 54.88 12.37 -27.90
C LEU A 446 53.91 13.26 -27.12
N ILE A 447 52.81 13.62 -27.78
CA ILE A 447 51.68 14.32 -27.17
C ILE A 447 50.54 13.34 -27.07
N VAL A 448 49.99 13.20 -25.87
CA VAL A 448 48.87 12.29 -25.57
C VAL A 448 47.76 13.01 -24.80
N ASN A 449 46.52 12.56 -24.98
CA ASN A 449 45.37 13.12 -24.29
C ASN A 449 45.17 12.40 -22.95
N ILE A 450 45.74 12.96 -21.88
CA ILE A 450 45.82 12.29 -20.57
C ILE A 450 45.51 13.26 -19.42
N ASP A 451 45.02 12.74 -18.31
CA ASP A 451 44.93 13.51 -17.06
C ASP A 451 46.32 13.62 -16.43
N LYS A 452 46.91 14.82 -16.50
CA LYS A 452 48.28 15.10 -16.00
C LYS A 452 48.45 14.72 -14.54
N ASN A 453 47.49 15.01 -13.70
CA ASN A 453 47.58 14.77 -12.25
C ASN A 453 47.54 13.28 -11.90
N MET A 454 46.63 12.54 -12.53
CA MET A 454 46.54 11.10 -12.35
C MET A 454 47.79 10.39 -12.87
N PHE A 455 48.25 10.72 -14.06
CA PHE A 455 49.46 10.13 -14.63
C PHE A 455 50.70 10.44 -13.77
N SER A 456 50.91 11.71 -13.37
CA SER A 456 52.00 12.08 -12.46
C SER A 456 51.94 11.32 -11.14
N THR A 457 50.75 11.09 -10.60
CA THR A 457 50.57 10.32 -9.35
C THR A 457 50.90 8.86 -9.54
N ILE A 458 50.53 8.23 -10.69
CA ILE A 458 50.91 6.85 -11.02
C ILE A 458 52.44 6.74 -11.09
N ILE A 459 53.10 7.59 -11.90
CA ILE A 459 54.56 7.57 -12.08
C ILE A 459 55.28 7.79 -10.76
N ARG A 460 54.89 8.81 -9.99
CA ARG A 460 55.47 9.12 -8.68
C ARG A 460 55.38 7.93 -7.71
N ASN A 461 54.21 7.28 -7.59
CA ASN A 461 54.05 6.12 -6.72
C ASN A 461 54.89 4.92 -7.16
N LEU A 462 54.91 4.62 -8.46
CA LEU A 462 55.64 3.46 -8.98
C LEU A 462 57.17 3.67 -8.90
N VAL A 463 57.67 4.86 -9.30
CA VAL A 463 59.10 5.17 -9.22
C VAL A 463 59.57 5.30 -7.78
N SER A 464 58.78 5.91 -6.88
CA SER A 464 59.11 5.98 -5.45
C SER A 464 59.21 4.56 -4.83
N ASN A 465 58.32 3.63 -5.23
CA ASN A 465 58.43 2.22 -4.82
C ASN A 465 59.69 1.57 -5.37
N ALA A 466 60.05 1.80 -6.64
CA ALA A 466 61.27 1.30 -7.24
C ALA A 466 62.52 1.80 -6.48
N ILE A 467 62.61 3.09 -6.17
CA ILE A 467 63.71 3.66 -5.36
C ILE A 467 63.77 3.03 -3.97
N LYS A 468 62.63 2.84 -3.35
CA LYS A 468 62.50 2.26 -2.00
C LYS A 468 63.04 0.82 -1.93
N PHE A 469 62.78 0.01 -2.95
CA PHE A 469 63.14 -1.42 -2.96
C PHE A 469 64.44 -1.75 -3.70
N THR A 470 65.06 -0.77 -4.34
CA THR A 470 66.35 -0.89 -4.98
C THR A 470 67.47 -0.69 -3.95
N ASN A 471 68.50 -1.50 -4.05
CA ASN A 471 69.73 -1.36 -3.24
C ASN A 471 70.57 -0.12 -3.67
N LYS A 472 71.45 0.34 -2.78
CA LYS A 472 72.35 1.42 -3.06
C LYS A 472 73.20 1.09 -4.30
N GLY A 473 73.26 2.04 -5.26
CA GLY A 473 74.01 1.87 -6.54
C GLY A 473 73.25 1.12 -7.62
N GLY A 474 71.96 0.76 -7.41
CA GLY A 474 71.14 0.04 -8.37
C GLY A 474 70.60 0.91 -9.52
N ASN A 475 69.78 0.28 -10.37
CA ASN A 475 69.26 0.91 -11.59
C ASN A 475 67.75 0.78 -11.69
N ILE A 476 67.10 1.86 -12.14
CA ILE A 476 65.70 1.91 -12.49
C ILE A 476 65.55 2.30 -13.95
N ASN A 477 64.82 1.51 -14.73
CA ASN A 477 64.56 1.76 -16.14
C ASN A 477 63.09 2.03 -16.39
N ILE A 478 62.76 3.17 -17.00
CA ILE A 478 61.40 3.57 -17.35
C ILE A 478 61.30 3.53 -18.88
N LYS A 479 60.38 2.71 -19.40
CA LYS A 479 60.16 2.60 -20.85
C LYS A 479 58.69 2.96 -21.14
N ILE A 480 58.46 3.85 -22.09
CA ILE A 480 57.11 4.22 -22.52
C ILE A 480 57.00 3.99 -24.02
N ASP A 481 56.06 3.19 -24.41
CA ASP A 481 55.67 2.90 -25.78
C ASP A 481 54.23 3.35 -26.04
N TYR A 482 53.96 3.97 -27.19
CA TYR A 482 52.62 4.40 -27.59
C TYR A 482 52.29 3.86 -28.98
N LYS A 483 51.26 3.07 -29.09
CA LYS A 483 50.82 2.49 -30.34
C LYS A 483 49.29 2.25 -30.31
N ASP A 484 48.61 2.53 -31.41
CA ASP A 484 47.18 2.24 -31.60
C ASP A 484 46.29 2.78 -30.46
N GLN A 485 46.52 4.00 -29.99
CA GLN A 485 45.88 4.67 -28.84
C GLN A 485 46.14 3.98 -27.48
N LEU A 486 47.01 3.01 -27.42
CA LEU A 486 47.43 2.35 -26.20
C LEU A 486 48.79 2.86 -25.76
N LEU A 487 48.84 3.54 -24.61
CA LEU A 487 50.08 3.92 -23.92
C LEU A 487 50.49 2.75 -23.01
N SER A 488 51.67 2.22 -23.16
CA SER A 488 52.26 1.21 -22.28
C SER A 488 53.47 1.80 -21.56
N CYS A 489 53.45 1.78 -20.23
CA CYS A 489 54.57 2.23 -19.40
C CYS A 489 55.08 1.08 -18.54
N SER A 490 56.37 0.82 -18.59
CA SER A 490 57.07 -0.18 -17.81
C SER A 490 58.11 0.47 -16.93
N ILE A 491 58.11 0.17 -15.64
CA ILE A 491 59.06 0.65 -14.62
C ILE A 491 59.73 -0.58 -14.03
N LYS A 492 60.98 -0.77 -14.37
CA LYS A 492 61.77 -1.94 -13.96
C LYS A 492 62.91 -1.51 -13.04
N ASP A 493 63.01 -2.13 -11.88
CA ASP A 493 64.10 -2.00 -10.91
C ASP A 493 64.94 -3.32 -10.84
N ASP A 494 66.16 -3.23 -10.39
CA ASP A 494 67.06 -4.32 -10.07
C ASP A 494 67.17 -4.58 -8.54
N GLY A 495 66.11 -4.26 -7.83
CA GLY A 495 66.03 -4.31 -6.37
C GLY A 495 65.85 -5.72 -5.78
N VAL A 496 65.32 -5.78 -4.57
CA VAL A 496 65.18 -7.03 -3.79
C VAL A 496 64.15 -8.01 -4.36
N GLY A 497 63.25 -7.53 -5.22
CA GLY A 497 62.14 -8.36 -5.76
C GLY A 497 61.19 -8.86 -4.70
N MET A 498 60.24 -9.69 -5.13
CA MET A 498 59.21 -10.27 -4.23
C MET A 498 58.86 -11.71 -4.66
N ASP A 499 58.32 -12.47 -3.68
CA ASP A 499 57.82 -13.82 -3.95
C ASP A 499 56.42 -13.78 -4.60
N GLN A 500 56.01 -14.92 -5.21
CA GLN A 500 54.74 -15.03 -5.92
C GLN A 500 53.52 -14.75 -5.03
N HIS A 501 53.55 -15.16 -3.77
CA HIS A 501 52.43 -14.93 -2.85
C HIS A 501 52.19 -13.44 -2.54
N LYS A 502 53.28 -12.64 -2.50
CA LYS A 502 53.17 -11.16 -2.37
C LYS A 502 52.73 -10.53 -3.67
N LEU A 503 53.22 -11.05 -4.79
CA LEU A 503 52.89 -10.53 -6.12
C LEU A 503 51.39 -10.64 -6.40
N ASP A 504 50.75 -11.76 -6.08
CA ASP A 504 49.33 -12.04 -6.30
C ASP A 504 48.40 -11.11 -5.47
N LYS A 505 48.94 -10.53 -4.40
CA LYS A 505 48.22 -9.69 -3.45
C LYS A 505 48.51 -8.18 -3.65
N LEU A 506 49.42 -7.82 -4.53
CA LEU A 506 50.02 -6.48 -4.63
C LEU A 506 48.97 -5.36 -4.86
N PHE A 507 47.91 -5.65 -5.61
CA PHE A 507 46.87 -4.67 -5.98
C PHE A 507 45.53 -4.92 -5.25
N ARG A 508 45.50 -5.75 -4.18
CA ARG A 508 44.30 -6.06 -3.44
C ARG A 508 44.21 -5.23 -2.16
N ILE A 509 43.05 -4.60 -1.92
CA ILE A 509 42.79 -3.84 -0.68
C ILE A 509 42.72 -4.77 0.53
N GLU A 510 42.27 -6.01 0.31
CA GLU A 510 41.96 -6.95 1.38
C GLU A 510 43.19 -7.54 2.06
N GLU A 511 44.34 -7.48 1.41
CA GLU A 511 45.57 -8.11 1.89
C GLU A 511 46.73 -7.12 1.86
N LYS A 512 47.00 -6.53 3.04
CA LYS A 512 48.09 -5.55 3.17
C LYS A 512 49.45 -6.22 2.98
N VAL A 513 50.12 -5.94 1.85
CA VAL A 513 51.52 -6.31 1.62
C VAL A 513 52.37 -5.06 1.85
N SER A 514 52.82 -4.84 3.08
CA SER A 514 53.78 -3.79 3.39
C SER A 514 55.07 -4.40 3.91
N THR A 515 56.18 -4.25 3.17
CA THR A 515 57.49 -4.62 3.62
C THR A 515 58.36 -3.35 3.74
N PRO A 516 59.25 -3.27 4.75
CA PRO A 516 60.20 -2.18 4.80
C PRO A 516 61.11 -2.18 3.55
N GLY A 517 61.46 -1.01 3.10
CA GLY A 517 62.42 -0.83 2.00
C GLY A 517 63.84 -1.18 2.42
N THR A 518 64.77 -1.06 1.48
CA THR A 518 66.21 -1.40 1.66
C THR A 518 66.90 -0.53 2.75
N ASN A 519 66.37 0.68 3.02
CA ASN A 519 66.84 1.56 4.11
C ASN A 519 65.76 1.69 5.22
N ASN A 520 64.99 0.61 5.50
CA ASN A 520 63.89 0.59 6.44
C ASN A 520 62.76 1.60 6.19
N GLU A 521 62.59 2.06 4.92
CA GLU A 521 61.47 2.92 4.56
C GLU A 521 60.14 2.16 4.69
N GLN A 522 59.21 2.69 5.46
CA GLN A 522 57.86 2.12 5.56
C GLN A 522 56.97 2.57 4.40
N GLY A 523 56.11 1.68 3.95
CA GLY A 523 55.09 1.96 2.91
C GLY A 523 53.68 2.03 3.49
N THR A 524 52.84 2.84 2.88
CA THR A 524 51.42 3.02 3.29
C THR A 524 50.51 1.91 2.76
N GLY A 525 50.96 1.18 1.72
CA GLY A 525 50.14 0.16 1.04
C GLY A 525 49.01 0.72 0.17
N LEU A 526 48.70 2.01 0.24
CA LEU A 526 47.60 2.64 -0.52
C LEU A 526 48.01 3.13 -1.91
N GLY A 527 49.32 3.39 -2.14
CA GLY A 527 49.80 3.98 -3.39
C GLY A 527 49.54 3.13 -4.63
N LEU A 528 49.75 1.79 -4.54
CA LEU A 528 49.49 0.87 -5.64
C LEU A 528 48.02 0.66 -5.93
N ILE A 529 47.19 0.71 -4.89
CA ILE A 529 45.73 0.65 -5.02
C ILE A 529 45.21 1.89 -5.77
N LEU A 530 45.73 3.06 -5.40
CA LEU A 530 45.41 4.32 -6.10
C LEU A 530 45.90 4.30 -7.57
N CYS A 531 47.07 3.74 -7.84
CA CYS A 531 47.56 3.56 -9.20
C CYS A 531 46.61 2.68 -10.02
N LYS A 532 46.14 1.56 -9.46
CA LYS A 532 45.18 0.70 -10.14
C LYS A 532 43.87 1.43 -10.45
N GLU A 533 43.29 2.14 -9.52
CA GLU A 533 42.06 2.91 -9.73
C GLU A 533 42.22 3.99 -10.82
N PHE A 534 43.36 4.65 -10.86
CA PHE A 534 43.64 5.65 -11.91
C PHE A 534 43.88 5.02 -13.29
N VAL A 535 44.49 3.84 -13.33
CA VAL A 535 44.65 3.07 -14.56
C VAL A 535 43.29 2.56 -15.05
N ASP A 536 42.45 2.06 -14.16
CA ASP A 536 41.07 1.61 -14.47
C ASP A 536 40.21 2.76 -15.04
N LEU A 537 40.34 4.00 -14.49
CA LEU A 537 39.68 5.19 -15.05
C LEU A 537 40.11 5.54 -16.47
N HIS A 538 41.37 5.22 -16.84
CA HIS A 538 41.87 5.35 -18.21
C HIS A 538 41.61 4.11 -19.06
N HIS A 539 40.70 3.20 -18.62
CA HIS A 539 40.37 1.95 -19.31
C HIS A 539 41.60 1.07 -19.63
N GLY A 540 42.61 1.12 -18.75
CA GLY A 540 43.84 0.38 -18.88
C GLY A 540 43.96 -0.81 -17.93
N GLU A 541 45.17 -1.42 -17.92
CA GLU A 541 45.52 -2.51 -17.03
C GLU A 541 46.87 -2.26 -16.36
N ILE A 542 47.03 -2.72 -15.11
CA ILE A 542 48.29 -2.70 -14.37
C ILE A 542 48.69 -4.11 -13.96
N ASN A 543 49.93 -4.47 -14.27
CA ASN A 543 50.47 -5.80 -13.98
C ASN A 543 51.86 -5.66 -13.38
N ALA A 544 52.30 -6.67 -12.61
CA ALA A 544 53.65 -6.72 -12.05
C ALA A 544 54.26 -8.09 -12.29
N THR A 545 55.56 -8.12 -12.56
CA THR A 545 56.38 -9.31 -12.59
C THR A 545 57.59 -9.10 -11.69
N SER A 546 57.92 -10.08 -10.84
CA SER A 546 59.03 -9.94 -9.90
C SER A 546 59.64 -11.30 -9.60
N GLU A 547 60.94 -11.30 -9.35
CA GLU A 547 61.69 -12.48 -8.89
C GLU A 547 62.61 -12.05 -7.75
N LEU A 548 62.59 -12.82 -6.67
CA LEU A 548 63.35 -12.52 -5.46
C LEU A 548 64.84 -12.39 -5.78
N GLY A 549 65.45 -11.22 -5.42
CA GLY A 549 66.85 -10.89 -5.69
C GLY A 549 67.16 -10.41 -7.11
N LYS A 550 66.16 -10.31 -8.02
CA LYS A 550 66.36 -9.84 -9.40
C LYS A 550 65.58 -8.56 -9.73
N GLY A 551 64.79 -8.06 -8.78
CA GLY A 551 64.01 -6.83 -8.93
C GLY A 551 62.57 -7.07 -9.35
N THR A 552 61.88 -5.94 -9.64
CA THR A 552 60.47 -5.89 -10.02
C THR A 552 60.26 -5.10 -11.29
N ASN A 553 59.34 -5.53 -12.14
CA ASN A 553 58.86 -4.78 -13.27
C ASN A 553 57.34 -4.58 -13.15
N ILE A 554 56.91 -3.34 -12.99
CA ILE A 554 55.51 -2.94 -13.01
C ILE A 554 55.19 -2.34 -14.36
N THR A 555 54.23 -2.88 -15.05
CA THR A 555 53.76 -2.38 -16.35
C THR A 555 52.30 -1.99 -16.24
N PHE A 556 51.97 -0.80 -16.75
CA PHE A 556 50.58 -0.38 -16.88
C PHE A 556 50.29 0.11 -18.30
N THR A 557 49.05 -0.02 -18.70
CA THR A 557 48.55 0.47 -19.98
C THR A 557 47.46 1.51 -19.74
N LEU A 558 47.32 2.48 -20.64
CA LEU A 558 46.24 3.44 -20.64
C LEU A 558 45.67 3.53 -22.06
N LEU A 559 44.36 3.50 -22.20
CA LEU A 559 43.68 3.73 -23.47
C LEU A 559 43.40 5.25 -23.58
N LEU A 560 44.01 5.91 -24.59
CA LEU A 560 44.01 7.36 -24.66
C LEU A 560 43.33 7.88 -25.92
#